data_b2b54f6ffa4b1f65c50786b998478545
#
_entry.id   b2b54f6ffa4b1f65c50786b998478545
#
_cell.length_a   1.000
_cell.length_b   1.000
_cell.length_c   1.000
_cell.angle_alpha   90.00
_cell.angle_beta   90.00
_cell.angle_gamma   90.00
#
_symmetry.space_group_name_H-M   'P 1'
#
loop_
_entity.id
_entity.type
_entity.pdbx_description
1 polymer ?
#
loop_
_entity_poly.entity_id
_entity_poly.type
_entity_poly.pdbx_seq_one_letter_code
_entity_poly.pdbx_strand_id
1 'polypeptide(L)'
;LSSDDAVRRWVIRQLMCNFRLSFAELHRRYEVHYDEYFAEEEAALAPLYAEGFLTRTADGLVVQPLGQVFIRNVCMAFDAYRKLPDAAAGFSRTV
;
A
#
# COMPACT_ATOMS: atom_id res chain seq x y z
N LEU A 1 -16.69 -3.25 8.09
CA LEU A 1 -15.53 -2.98 7.25
C LEU A 1 -15.26 -4.14 6.33
N SER A 2 -14.82 -3.86 5.14
CA SER A 2 -14.43 -4.91 4.22
C SER A 2 -13.04 -5.40 4.60
N SER A 3 -12.73 -6.62 4.14
CA SER A 3 -11.40 -7.16 4.34
C SER A 3 -10.34 -6.27 3.70
N ASP A 4 -10.68 -5.69 2.55
CA ASP A 4 -9.77 -4.81 1.86
C ASP A 4 -9.44 -3.58 2.71
N ASP A 5 -10.42 -3.01 3.37
CA ASP A 5 -10.18 -1.87 4.26
C ASP A 5 -9.21 -2.24 5.37
N ALA A 6 -9.38 -3.40 5.95
CA ALA A 6 -8.53 -3.84 7.04
C ALA A 6 -7.08 -4.01 6.57
N VAL A 7 -6.90 -4.63 5.41
CA VAL A 7 -5.58 -4.86 4.85
C VAL A 7 -4.89 -3.54 4.56
N ARG A 8 -5.58 -2.63 3.87
CA ARG A 8 -4.99 -1.34 3.50
C ARG A 8 -4.66 -0.49 4.71
N ARG A 9 -5.54 -0.51 5.69
CA ARG A 9 -5.32 0.26 6.90
C ARG A 9 -4.09 -0.24 7.64
N TRP A 10 -3.93 -1.55 7.69
CA TRP A 10 -2.76 -2.14 8.33
C TRP A 10 -1.48 -1.77 7.59
N VAL A 11 -1.49 -1.87 6.26
CA VAL A 11 -0.33 -1.53 5.45
C VAL A 11 0.07 -0.07 5.65
N ILE A 12 -0.91 0.83 5.58
CA ILE A 12 -0.64 2.25 5.74
C ILE A 12 -0.07 2.52 7.12
N ARG A 13 -0.61 1.86 8.14
CA ARG A 13 -0.09 2.03 9.49
C ARG A 13 1.34 1.56 9.62
N GLN A 14 1.69 0.43 8.98
CA GLN A 14 3.05 -0.05 9.01
C GLN A 14 4.00 0.96 8.39
N LEU A 15 3.62 1.51 7.26
CA LEU A 15 4.47 2.48 6.58
C LEU A 15 4.60 3.79 7.36
N MET A 16 3.51 4.25 7.96
CA MET A 16 3.53 5.51 8.69
C MET A 16 4.20 5.41 10.05
N CYS A 17 4.07 4.28 10.71
CA CYS A 17 4.58 4.13 12.07
C CYS A 17 5.94 3.49 12.11
N ASN A 18 6.20 2.53 11.21
CA ASN A 18 7.45 1.77 11.22
C ASN A 18 8.32 2.07 10.03
N PHE A 19 7.83 2.79 9.04
CA PHE A 19 8.55 3.14 7.82
C PHE A 19 9.02 1.89 7.08
N ARG A 20 8.25 0.83 7.20
CA ARG A 20 8.57 -0.41 6.51
C ARG A 20 7.32 -1.30 6.48
N LEU A 21 7.31 -2.20 5.51
CA LEU A 21 6.23 -3.18 5.37
C LEU A 21 6.86 -4.53 5.15
N SER A 22 6.44 -5.53 5.92
CA SER A 22 6.91 -6.90 5.77
C SER A 22 5.89 -7.69 4.97
N PHE A 23 6.32 -8.28 3.86
CA PHE A 23 5.45 -9.12 3.04
C PHE A 23 5.04 -10.39 3.78
N ALA A 24 5.97 -10.94 4.57
CA ALA A 24 5.67 -12.15 5.34
C ALA A 24 4.61 -11.87 6.39
N GLU A 25 4.72 -10.72 7.04
CA GLU A 25 3.76 -10.33 8.06
C GLU A 25 2.38 -10.12 7.42
N LEU A 26 2.35 -9.49 6.27
CA LEU A 26 1.12 -9.26 5.52
C LEU A 26 0.44 -10.59 5.20
N HIS A 27 1.21 -11.54 4.70
CA HIS A 27 0.68 -12.83 4.35
C HIS A 27 0.18 -13.59 5.58
N ARG A 28 0.94 -13.50 6.66
CA ARG A 28 0.55 -14.21 7.89
C ARG A 28 -0.75 -13.67 8.47
N ARG A 29 -0.94 -12.35 8.39
CA ARG A 29 -2.13 -11.72 8.98
C ARG A 29 -3.37 -11.83 8.12
N TYR A 30 -3.22 -11.68 6.81
CA TYR A 30 -4.36 -11.53 5.93
C TYR A 30 -4.38 -12.54 4.80
N GLU A 31 -3.37 -13.39 4.72
CA GLU A 31 -3.27 -14.42 3.68
C GLU A 31 -3.31 -13.82 2.28
N VAL A 32 -2.68 -12.68 2.10
CA VAL A 32 -2.57 -12.06 0.79
C VAL A 32 -1.11 -11.99 0.38
N HIS A 33 -0.87 -12.15 -0.91
CA HIS A 33 0.46 -12.01 -1.48
C HIS A 33 0.59 -10.60 -2.03
N TYR A 34 1.58 -9.87 -1.56
CA TYR A 34 1.72 -8.47 -1.87
C TYR A 34 1.70 -8.20 -3.38
N ASP A 35 2.47 -8.95 -4.15
CA ASP A 35 2.59 -8.68 -5.58
C ASP A 35 1.29 -8.87 -6.34
N GLU A 36 0.47 -9.80 -5.88
CA GLU A 36 -0.82 -10.04 -6.52
C GLU A 36 -1.87 -9.06 -6.05
N TYR A 37 -1.91 -8.85 -4.76
CA TYR A 37 -2.97 -8.05 -4.18
C TYR A 37 -2.78 -6.56 -4.47
N PHE A 38 -1.54 -6.09 -4.43
CA PHE A 38 -1.22 -4.67 -4.60
C PHE A 38 -0.48 -4.39 -5.90
N ALA A 39 -0.81 -5.13 -6.97
CA ALA A 39 -0.14 -4.94 -8.25
C ALA A 39 -0.30 -3.52 -8.79
N GLU A 40 -1.50 -2.97 -8.69
CA GLU A 40 -1.77 -1.63 -9.17
C GLU A 40 -1.05 -0.59 -8.34
N GLU A 41 -1.08 -0.79 -7.04
CA GLU A 41 -0.41 0.12 -6.12
C GLU A 41 1.09 0.10 -6.34
N GLU A 42 1.64 -1.08 -6.57
CA GLU A 42 3.07 -1.21 -6.80
C GLU A 42 3.48 -0.44 -8.07
N ALA A 43 2.65 -0.50 -9.10
CA ALA A 43 2.91 0.28 -10.30
C ALA A 43 2.88 1.78 -10.03
N ALA A 44 1.96 2.20 -9.17
CA ALA A 44 1.85 3.61 -8.81
C ALA A 44 3.02 4.09 -7.97
N LEU A 45 3.70 3.17 -7.30
CA LEU A 45 4.85 3.52 -6.48
C LEU A 45 6.13 3.72 -7.30
N ALA A 46 6.11 3.34 -8.57
CA ALA A 46 7.33 3.41 -9.40
C ALA A 46 8.02 4.77 -9.35
N PRO A 47 7.32 5.91 -9.49
CA PRO A 47 7.99 7.20 -9.40
C PRO A 47 8.64 7.42 -8.05
N LEU A 48 8.05 6.90 -6.99
CA LEU A 48 8.58 7.08 -5.64
C LEU A 48 9.85 6.26 -5.43
N TYR A 49 9.92 5.10 -6.04
CA TYR A 49 11.17 4.34 -6.04
C TYR A 49 12.26 5.11 -6.76
N ALA A 50 11.91 5.68 -7.91
CA ALA A 50 12.89 6.44 -8.71
C ALA A 50 13.40 7.66 -7.96
N GLU A 51 12.54 8.30 -7.17
CA GLU A 51 12.92 9.49 -6.40
C GLU A 51 13.70 9.15 -5.13
N GLY A 52 13.80 7.89 -4.79
CA GLY A 52 14.53 7.50 -3.59
C GLY A 52 13.70 7.61 -2.31
N PHE A 53 12.39 7.75 -2.41
CA PHE A 53 11.52 7.82 -1.24
C PHE A 53 11.36 6.46 -0.59
N LEU A 54 11.50 5.41 -1.37
CA LEU A 54 11.08 4.08 -0.98
C LEU A 54 11.98 3.07 -1.67
N THR A 55 12.30 2.00 -1.00
CA THR A 55 13.11 0.92 -1.55
C THR A 55 12.39 -0.39 -1.35
N ARG A 56 12.40 -1.22 -2.36
CA ARG A 56 11.84 -2.55 -2.25
C ARG A 56 12.96 -3.55 -1.98
N THR A 57 12.72 -4.44 -1.02
CA THR A 57 13.66 -5.52 -0.70
C THR A 57 12.96 -6.84 -0.96
N ALA A 58 13.70 -7.94 -0.82
CA ALA A 58 13.10 -9.27 -0.93
C ALA A 58 12.03 -9.49 0.13
N ASP A 59 12.17 -8.84 1.27
CA ASP A 59 11.27 -9.04 2.41
C ASP A 59 10.14 -8.04 2.49
N GLY A 60 10.22 -6.94 1.78
CA GLY A 60 9.17 -5.94 1.88
C GLY A 60 9.57 -4.59 1.33
N LEU A 61 8.99 -3.55 1.90
CA LEU A 61 9.27 -2.17 1.52
C LEU A 61 9.90 -1.43 2.68
N VAL A 62 10.82 -0.52 2.35
CA VAL A 62 11.46 0.33 3.35
C VAL A 62 11.31 1.77 2.89
N VAL A 63 10.80 2.63 3.78
CA VAL A 63 10.66 4.05 3.48
C VAL A 63 11.96 4.72 3.86
N GLN A 64 12.62 5.33 2.89
CA GLN A 64 13.89 6.00 3.12
C GLN A 64 13.67 7.35 3.83
N PRO A 65 14.71 7.95 4.40
CA PRO A 65 14.53 9.21 5.13
C PRO A 65 13.81 10.29 4.33
N LEU A 66 14.10 10.40 3.04
CA LEU A 66 13.42 11.37 2.20
C LEU A 66 11.94 11.02 2.08
N GLY A 67 11.63 9.74 1.97
CA GLY A 67 10.25 9.30 1.90
C GLY A 67 9.49 9.50 3.19
N GLN A 68 10.19 9.52 4.32
CA GLN A 68 9.54 9.77 5.60
C GLN A 68 8.97 11.18 5.66
N VAL A 69 9.66 12.13 5.03
CA VAL A 69 9.17 13.50 4.94
C VAL A 69 7.89 13.55 4.11
N PHE A 70 7.80 12.70 3.09
CA PHE A 70 6.64 12.66 2.20
C PHE A 70 5.82 11.39 2.38
N ILE A 71 5.73 10.94 3.62
CA ILE A 71 5.07 9.65 3.89
C ILE A 71 3.63 9.59 3.40
N ARG A 72 2.95 10.73 3.40
CA ARG A 72 1.56 10.77 2.92
C ARG A 72 1.48 10.42 1.44
N ASN A 73 2.47 10.86 0.66
CA ASN A 73 2.50 10.54 -0.77
C ASN A 73 2.67 9.06 -0.99
N VAL A 74 3.49 8.42 -0.17
CA VAL A 74 3.68 6.98 -0.26
C VAL A 74 2.37 6.25 0.07
N CYS A 75 1.73 6.66 1.16
CA CYS A 75 0.53 5.98 1.62
C CYS A 75 -0.67 6.22 0.72
N MET A 76 -0.68 7.32 -0.02
CA MET A 76 -1.78 7.62 -0.93
C MET A 76 -1.97 6.55 -1.99
N ALA A 77 -0.88 5.89 -2.40
CA ALA A 77 -1.00 4.85 -3.39
C ALA A 77 -1.91 3.72 -2.89
N PHE A 78 -1.83 3.42 -1.60
CA PHE A 78 -2.63 2.34 -1.02
C PHE A 78 -4.06 2.78 -0.73
N ASP A 79 -4.29 4.06 -0.61
CA ASP A 79 -5.63 4.57 -0.36
C ASP A 79 -6.37 4.82 -1.67
N ALA A 80 -5.67 5.30 -2.68
CA ALA A 80 -6.28 5.68 -3.95
C ALA A 80 -6.83 4.49 -4.72
N TYR A 81 -6.21 3.31 -4.57
CA TYR A 81 -6.61 2.13 -5.33
C TYR A 81 -7.43 1.16 -4.49
N ARG A 82 -8.14 1.70 -3.53
CA ARG A 82 -8.97 0.91 -2.63
C ARG A 82 -9.95 0.03 -3.41
N LYS A 83 -10.05 -1.23 -3.00
CA LYS A 83 -10.98 -2.17 -3.61
C LYS A 83 -12.31 -2.07 -2.90
N LEU A 84 -13.31 -1.56 -3.59
CA LEU A 84 -14.62 -1.32 -2.99
C LEU A 84 -15.55 -2.50 -3.26
N PRO A 85 -16.59 -2.67 -2.43
CA PRO A 85 -17.65 -3.64 -2.74
C PRO A 85 -18.24 -3.32 -4.10
N ASP A 86 -18.74 -4.36 -4.78
CA ASP A 86 -19.25 -4.18 -6.13
C ASP A 86 -20.29 -3.08 -6.24
N ALA A 87 -21.25 -3.06 -5.32
CA ALA A 87 -22.30 -2.07 -5.38
C ALA A 87 -21.74 -0.66 -5.28
N ALA A 88 -20.81 -0.47 -4.34
CA ALA A 88 -20.22 0.84 -4.15
C ALA A 88 -19.37 1.20 -5.36
N ALA A 89 -18.64 0.23 -5.88
CA ALA A 89 -17.79 0.47 -7.02
C ALA A 89 -18.62 0.89 -8.23
N GLY A 90 -19.78 0.27 -8.37
CA GLY A 90 -20.60 0.53 -9.54
C GLY A 90 -20.97 1.98 -9.69
N PHE A 91 -21.37 2.63 -8.61
CA PHE A 91 -21.80 4.01 -8.76
C PHE A 91 -20.71 5.01 -8.40
N SER A 92 -19.77 4.63 -7.61
CA SER A 92 -18.79 5.60 -7.19
C SER A 92 -17.91 6.07 -8.34
N ARG A 93 -17.75 5.27 -9.34
CA ARG A 93 -16.88 5.69 -10.42
C ARG A 93 -17.57 6.57 -11.42
N THR A 94 -18.82 6.81 -11.23
CA THR A 94 -19.48 7.79 -12.11
C THR A 94 -19.01 9.18 -11.77
N VAL A 95 -18.36 9.32 -10.70
CA VAL A 95 -17.87 10.63 -10.32
C VAL A 95 -16.55 10.90 -10.95
#